data_f05f0a1e26196c2a4991a146d3b61f26
#
_entry.id   f05f0a1e26196c2a4991a146d3b61f26
#
_cell.length_a   1.000
_cell.length_b   1.000
_cell.length_c   1.000
_cell.angle_alpha   90.00
_cell.angle_beta   90.00
_cell.angle_gamma   90.00
#
_symmetry.space_group_name_H-M   'P 1'
#
loop_
_entity.id
_entity.type
_entity.pdbx_description
1 polymer ?
#
loop_
_entity_poly.entity_id
_entity_poly.type
_entity_poly.pdbx_seq_one_letter_code
_entity_poly.pdbx_strand_id
1 'polypeptide(L)'
;MIIVCPSCQAKNRVPEDKLTESPACGQCHQGLIPLAPIELNEQNFSQFVTGSDLPILIDLWADWCGPCKMMAPHFATVAQQYPNVVFAKIDTEANPRLSAAFNVRSI
;
A
#
# COMPACT_ATOMS: atom_id res chain seq x y z
N MET A 1 -12.87 12.12 -0.75
CA MET A 1 -11.53 11.88 -0.18
C MET A 1 -10.49 11.85 -1.28
N ILE A 2 -9.24 12.05 -0.91
CA ILE A 2 -8.14 12.01 -1.86
C ILE A 2 -7.48 10.64 -1.79
N ILE A 3 -7.29 10.02 -2.95
CA ILE A 3 -6.61 8.74 -3.07
C ILE A 3 -5.45 8.89 -4.05
N VAL A 4 -4.25 8.53 -3.59
CA VAL A 4 -3.07 8.51 -4.45
C VAL A 4 -3.07 7.23 -5.27
N CYS A 5 -2.88 7.37 -6.58
CA CYS A 5 -2.82 6.22 -7.46
C CYS A 5 -1.61 5.35 -7.13
N PRO A 6 -1.79 4.05 -6.88
CA PRO A 6 -0.65 3.18 -6.61
C PRO A 6 0.27 2.96 -7.81
N SER A 7 -0.20 3.26 -9.02
CA SER A 7 0.59 3.07 -10.24
C SER A 7 1.39 4.31 -10.63
N CYS A 8 0.77 5.51 -10.62
CA CYS A 8 1.42 6.72 -11.10
C CYS A 8 1.57 7.82 -10.06
N GLN A 9 1.08 7.61 -8.83
CA GLN A 9 1.11 8.53 -7.69
C GLN A 9 0.34 9.83 -7.91
N ALA A 10 -0.52 9.91 -8.90
CA ALA A 10 -1.41 11.05 -9.08
C ALA A 10 -2.47 11.08 -7.98
N LYS A 11 -2.83 12.28 -7.54
CA LYS A 11 -3.89 12.44 -6.54
C LYS A 11 -5.25 12.45 -7.25
N ASN A 12 -6.19 11.68 -6.71
CA ASN A 12 -7.53 11.56 -7.27
C ASN A 12 -8.56 11.86 -6.18
N ARG A 13 -9.60 12.62 -6.53
CA ARG A 13 -10.71 12.87 -5.63
C ARG A 13 -11.79 11.82 -5.90
N VAL A 14 -12.10 11.02 -4.88
CA VAL A 14 -13.07 9.93 -4.98
C VAL A 14 -14.09 10.09 -3.86
N PRO A 15 -15.40 10.14 -4.16
CA PRO A 15 -16.42 10.12 -3.12
C PRO A 15 -16.38 8.79 -2.35
N GLU A 16 -16.68 8.84 -1.05
CA GLU A 16 -16.65 7.64 -0.21
C GLU A 16 -17.56 6.53 -0.72
N ASP A 17 -18.71 6.89 -1.25
CA ASP A 17 -19.69 5.92 -1.77
C ASP A 17 -19.24 5.27 -3.09
N LYS A 18 -18.18 5.77 -3.69
CA LYS A 18 -17.64 5.22 -4.94
C LYS A 18 -16.45 4.28 -4.74
N LEU A 19 -15.99 4.07 -3.51
CA LEU A 19 -14.83 3.22 -3.24
C LEU A 19 -15.04 1.78 -3.70
N THR A 20 -16.25 1.28 -3.62
CA THR A 20 -16.57 -0.09 -4.02
C THR A 20 -16.95 -0.21 -5.50
N GLU A 21 -16.91 0.88 -6.26
CA GLU A 21 -17.29 0.88 -7.67
C GLU A 21 -16.07 0.89 -8.59
N SER A 22 -14.96 0.34 -8.14
CA SER A 22 -13.72 0.20 -8.92
C SER A 22 -13.26 1.52 -9.53
N PRO A 23 -13.02 2.57 -8.72
CA PRO A 23 -12.61 3.85 -9.27
C PRO A 23 -11.25 3.74 -9.96
N ALA A 24 -11.09 4.47 -11.05
CA ALA A 24 -9.88 4.49 -11.85
C ALA A 24 -9.19 5.85 -11.77
N CYS A 25 -7.87 5.83 -11.92
CA CYS A 25 -7.07 7.05 -11.94
C CYS A 25 -7.40 7.91 -13.16
N GLY A 26 -7.62 9.20 -12.93
CA GLY A 26 -7.90 10.14 -14.01
C GLY A 26 -6.73 10.36 -14.96
N GLN A 27 -5.50 10.02 -14.55
CA GLN A 27 -4.32 10.20 -15.40
C GLN A 27 -3.90 8.91 -16.10
N CYS A 28 -3.70 7.81 -15.37
CA CYS A 28 -3.18 6.58 -15.97
C CYS A 28 -4.25 5.52 -16.21
N HIS A 29 -5.47 5.74 -15.72
CA HIS A 29 -6.64 4.87 -15.90
C HIS A 29 -6.52 3.50 -15.21
N GLN A 30 -5.50 3.30 -14.39
CA GLN A 30 -5.38 2.09 -13.57
C GLN A 30 -6.30 2.17 -12.36
N GLY A 31 -6.64 1.02 -11.79
CA GLY A 31 -7.49 0.98 -10.61
C GLY A 31 -6.85 1.67 -9.41
N LEU A 32 -7.66 2.44 -8.67
CA LEU A 32 -7.20 3.14 -7.47
C LEU A 32 -7.27 2.26 -6.22
N ILE A 33 -8.14 1.25 -6.23
CA ILE A 33 -8.32 0.31 -5.13
C ILE A 33 -7.98 -1.09 -5.67
N PRO A 34 -6.73 -1.53 -5.57
CA PRO A 34 -6.32 -2.78 -6.22
C PRO A 34 -6.85 -4.04 -5.55
N LEU A 35 -7.34 -3.95 -4.30
CA LEU A 35 -7.78 -5.09 -3.49
C LEU A 35 -6.67 -6.14 -3.33
N ALA A 36 -5.44 -5.67 -3.30
CA ALA A 36 -4.24 -6.48 -3.13
C ALA A 36 -3.17 -5.62 -2.50
N PRO A 37 -2.17 -6.20 -1.82
CA PRO A 37 -1.09 -5.41 -1.27
C PRO A 37 -0.30 -4.69 -2.36
N ILE A 38 0.03 -3.42 -2.11
CA ILE A 38 0.89 -2.63 -2.99
C ILE A 38 2.28 -2.56 -2.38
N GLU A 39 3.29 -2.40 -3.22
CA GLU A 39 4.65 -2.24 -2.74
C GLU A 39 4.98 -0.76 -2.57
N LEU A 40 5.41 -0.40 -1.35
CA LEU A 40 5.95 0.91 -1.05
C LEU A 40 7.47 0.81 -0.97
N ASN A 41 8.13 1.85 -1.45
CA ASN A 41 9.59 1.94 -1.47
C ASN A 41 10.02 3.36 -1.13
N GLU A 42 11.33 3.61 -1.13
CA GLU A 42 11.86 4.93 -0.77
C GLU A 42 11.43 6.02 -1.74
N GLN A 43 11.08 5.68 -2.98
CA GLN A 43 10.65 6.64 -3.99
C GLN A 43 9.18 7.04 -3.87
N ASN A 44 8.29 6.12 -3.48
CA ASN A 44 6.85 6.39 -3.48
C ASN A 44 6.22 6.52 -2.09
N PHE A 45 6.92 6.12 -1.03
CA PHE A 45 6.35 6.06 0.33
C PHE A 45 5.79 7.41 0.78
N SER A 46 6.59 8.46 0.70
CA SER A 46 6.19 9.77 1.21
C SER A 46 4.97 10.31 0.46
N GLN A 47 4.99 10.22 -0.87
CA GLN A 47 3.90 10.71 -1.70
C GLN A 47 2.60 9.97 -1.41
N PHE A 48 2.68 8.65 -1.25
CA PHE A 48 1.51 7.82 -1.02
C PHE A 48 0.93 8.04 0.38
N VAL A 49 1.78 8.02 1.39
CA VAL A 49 1.34 8.09 2.79
C VAL A 49 0.82 9.48 3.15
N THR A 50 1.50 10.53 2.69
CA THR A 50 1.07 11.90 3.02
C THR A 50 -0.09 12.38 2.18
N GLY A 51 -0.27 11.84 0.97
CA GLY A 51 -1.29 12.30 0.04
C GLY A 51 -2.62 11.55 0.11
N SER A 52 -2.62 10.34 0.63
CA SER A 52 -3.83 9.51 0.64
C SER A 52 -4.63 9.71 1.93
N ASP A 53 -5.96 9.80 1.79
CA ASP A 53 -6.86 9.91 2.94
C ASP A 53 -7.23 8.57 3.54
N LEU A 54 -7.00 7.46 2.82
CA LEU A 54 -7.30 6.14 3.34
C LEU A 54 -6.26 5.70 4.36
N PRO A 55 -6.67 4.98 5.42
CA PRO A 55 -5.70 4.37 6.33
C PRO A 55 -4.88 3.32 5.60
N ILE A 56 -3.62 3.19 5.99
CA ILE A 56 -2.67 2.29 5.36
C ILE A 56 -2.16 1.30 6.40
N LEU A 57 -2.31 0.02 6.11
CA LEU A 57 -1.75 -1.05 6.93
C LEU A 57 -0.50 -1.57 6.24
N ILE A 58 0.64 -1.47 6.91
CA ILE A 58 1.94 -1.77 6.31
C ILE A 58 2.52 -3.05 6.89
N ASP A 59 2.88 -3.99 6.01
CA ASP A 59 3.60 -5.20 6.34
C ASP A 59 5.09 -4.98 6.04
N LEU A 60 5.90 -5.00 7.09
CA LEU A 60 7.36 -4.90 6.97
C LEU A 60 7.92 -6.31 6.90
N TRP A 61 8.56 -6.66 5.79
CA TRP A 61 8.99 -8.04 5.54
C TRP A 61 10.43 -8.09 5.01
N ALA A 62 11.00 -9.28 5.06
CA ALA A 62 12.30 -9.55 4.47
C ALA A 62 12.31 -10.94 3.86
N ASP A 63 13.12 -11.13 2.84
CA ASP A 63 13.15 -12.40 2.09
C ASP A 63 13.60 -13.57 2.97
N TRP A 64 14.42 -13.31 3.97
CA TRP A 64 14.89 -14.35 4.91
C TRP A 64 13.88 -14.68 6.01
N CYS A 65 12.81 -13.93 6.10
CA CYS A 65 11.81 -14.09 7.16
C CYS A 65 10.77 -15.13 6.76
N GLY A 66 10.89 -16.35 7.29
CA GLY A 66 9.93 -17.43 7.01
C GLY A 66 8.50 -17.10 7.42
N PRO A 67 8.25 -16.62 8.66
CA PRO A 67 6.91 -16.20 9.07
C PRO A 67 6.28 -15.12 8.20
N CYS A 68 7.09 -14.18 7.71
CA CYS A 68 6.61 -13.15 6.79
C CYS A 68 6.06 -13.76 5.50
N LYS A 69 6.77 -14.74 4.96
CA LYS A 69 6.34 -15.43 3.74
C LYS A 69 5.08 -16.25 3.97
N MET A 70 4.95 -16.86 5.14
CA MET A 70 3.75 -17.61 5.49
C MET A 70 2.54 -16.70 5.65
N MET A 71 2.73 -15.48 6.14
CA MET A 71 1.66 -14.52 6.32
C MET A 71 1.21 -13.87 5.01
N ALA A 72 2.09 -13.78 4.02
CA ALA A 72 1.82 -13.03 2.79
C ALA A 72 0.50 -13.42 2.10
N PRO A 73 0.16 -14.71 1.89
CA PRO A 73 -1.12 -15.04 1.25
C PRO A 73 -2.32 -14.65 2.10
N HIS A 74 -2.21 -14.69 3.44
CA HIS A 74 -3.29 -14.26 4.33
C HIS A 74 -3.49 -12.75 4.26
N PHE A 75 -2.40 -12.00 4.23
CA PHE A 75 -2.43 -10.55 4.09
C PHE A 75 -3.12 -10.15 2.78
N ALA A 76 -2.78 -10.84 1.69
CA ALA A 76 -3.38 -10.60 0.39
C ALA A 76 -4.89 -10.93 0.38
N THR A 77 -5.29 -12.01 1.05
CA THR A 77 -6.70 -12.40 1.14
C THR A 77 -7.50 -11.36 1.92
N VAL A 78 -6.98 -10.86 3.03
CA VAL A 78 -7.66 -9.84 3.84
C VAL A 78 -7.78 -8.54 3.06
N ALA A 79 -6.78 -8.18 2.26
CA ALA A 79 -6.81 -6.96 1.44
C ALA A 79 -8.02 -6.93 0.49
N GLN A 80 -8.46 -8.08 0.00
CA GLN A 80 -9.61 -8.16 -0.90
C GLN A 80 -10.92 -7.80 -0.21
N GLN A 81 -10.97 -7.87 1.13
CA GLN A 81 -12.19 -7.69 1.90
C GLN A 81 -12.38 -6.27 2.42
N TYR A 82 -11.33 -5.42 2.35
CA TYR A 82 -11.36 -4.10 2.96
C TYR A 82 -10.94 -3.02 1.96
N PRO A 83 -11.85 -2.62 1.04
CA PRO A 83 -11.50 -1.61 0.03
C PRO A 83 -11.25 -0.21 0.61
N ASN A 84 -11.64 0.03 1.86
CA ASN A 84 -11.41 1.30 2.54
C ASN A 84 -10.08 1.37 3.31
N VAL A 85 -9.25 0.34 3.21
CA VAL A 85 -7.92 0.29 3.81
C VAL A 85 -6.92 -0.08 2.73
N VAL A 86 -5.82 0.67 2.65
CA VAL A 86 -4.73 0.33 1.74
C VAL A 86 -3.81 -0.67 2.44
N PHE A 87 -3.62 -1.84 1.83
CA PHE A 87 -2.67 -2.82 2.32
C PHE A 87 -1.37 -2.65 1.56
N ALA A 88 -0.28 -2.45 2.27
CA ALA A 88 1.02 -2.15 1.67
C ALA A 88 2.11 -3.03 2.25
N LYS A 89 3.15 -3.29 1.46
CA LYS A 89 4.30 -4.07 1.87
C LYS A 89 5.57 -3.26 1.65
N ILE A 90 6.50 -3.36 2.57
CA ILE A 90 7.82 -2.75 2.44
C ILE A 90 8.87 -3.83 2.64
N ASP A 91 9.70 -4.06 1.63
CA ASP A 91 10.86 -4.92 1.72
C ASP A 91 11.94 -4.15 2.50
N THR A 92 12.22 -4.61 3.71
CA THR A 92 13.12 -3.89 4.62
C THR A 92 14.58 -3.91 4.16
N GLU A 93 14.98 -4.90 3.39
CA GLU A 93 16.34 -4.97 2.88
C GLU A 93 16.54 -4.10 1.64
N ALA A 94 15.52 -4.04 0.77
CA ALA A 94 15.55 -3.19 -0.41
C ALA A 94 15.39 -1.71 -0.06
N ASN A 95 14.84 -1.40 1.13
CA ASN A 95 14.51 -0.04 1.54
C ASN A 95 15.10 0.28 2.93
N PRO A 96 16.44 0.37 3.03
CA PRO A 96 17.09 0.54 4.34
C PRO A 96 16.74 1.84 5.04
N ARG A 97 16.48 2.92 4.30
CA ARG A 97 16.10 4.20 4.91
C ARG A 97 14.73 4.14 5.53
N LEU A 98 13.78 3.50 4.85
CA LEU A 98 12.44 3.29 5.42
C LEU A 98 12.51 2.37 6.63
N SER A 99 13.30 1.32 6.58
CA SER A 99 13.49 0.42 7.72
C SER A 99 14.00 1.17 8.93
N ALA A 100 14.98 2.06 8.73
CA ALA A 100 15.52 2.89 9.80
C ALA A 100 14.47 3.85 10.36
N ALA A 101 13.65 4.44 9.48
CA ALA A 101 12.59 5.37 9.88
C ALA A 101 11.54 4.68 10.77
N PHE A 102 11.24 3.40 10.50
CA PHE A 102 10.34 2.61 11.34
C PHE A 102 11.05 1.95 12.51
N ASN A 103 12.36 2.20 12.68
CA ASN A 103 13.16 1.63 13.78
C ASN A 103 13.13 0.11 13.80
N VAL A 104 13.17 -0.51 12.63
CA VAL A 104 13.13 -1.96 12.48
C VAL A 104 14.51 -2.53 12.81
N ARG A 105 14.55 -3.43 13.80
CA ARG A 105 15.80 -4.09 14.23
C ARG A 105 15.74 -5.60 14.01
N SER A 106 14.55 -6.15 13.95
CA SER A 106 14.32 -7.55 13.64
C SER A 106 12.89 -7.70 13.08
N ILE A 107 12.67 -8.78 12.39
CA ILE A 107 11.37 -9.08 11.81
C ILE A 107 10.82 -10.38 12.37
#